data_f57c6ba2fa6a259ffa48b3148a0f0eba
#
_entry.id   f57c6ba2fa6a259ffa48b3148a0f0eba
#
_cell.length_a   1.000
_cell.length_b   1.000
_cell.length_c   1.000
_cell.angle_alpha   90.00
_cell.angle_beta   90.00
_cell.angle_gamma   90.00
#
_symmetry.space_group_name_H-M   'P 1'
#
loop_
_entity.id
_entity.type
_entity.pdbx_description
1 polymer ?
#
loop_
_entity_poly.entity_id
_entity_poly.type
_entity_poly.pdbx_seq_one_letter_code
_entity_poly.pdbx_strand_id
1 'polypeptide(L)'
;QDTNNDLWDFDVVGPPVIFDLKIKNKNIRTVVAASKTGNIMIFNVRNGKPIFENFYKNIEVPDSDLKNVETSKYQKLFLRPVPISKTYFDPKKDLFYHNSEQHDYLKFKLRNTKFGNYQPPSLNNDIVTFGLHGGPSWPGSSLTNKNNLIISINEYPWFIRLYYRDKI
;
A
#
# COMPACT_ATOMS: atom_id res chain seq x y z
N GLN A 1 -3.59 -7.11 11.52
CA GLN A 1 -2.85 -7.42 10.28
C GLN A 1 -3.35 -6.50 9.17
N ASP A 2 -2.44 -5.78 8.50
CA ASP A 2 -2.78 -4.88 7.40
C ASP A 2 -2.97 -5.67 6.09
N THR A 3 -1.97 -6.43 5.70
CA THR A 3 -1.96 -7.27 4.50
C THR A 3 -1.91 -8.75 4.88
N ASN A 4 -2.75 -9.59 4.27
CA ASN A 4 -2.75 -11.04 4.47
C ASN A 4 -1.80 -11.68 3.45
N ASN A 5 -1.01 -12.69 3.84
CA ASN A 5 -0.04 -13.36 2.96
C ASN A 5 0.70 -12.36 2.07
N ASP A 6 1.48 -11.49 2.72
CA ASP A 6 2.10 -10.34 2.05
C ASP A 6 3.17 -10.75 1.04
N LEU A 7 2.82 -10.67 -0.24
CA LEU A 7 3.71 -10.92 -1.39
C LEU A 7 4.32 -9.64 -1.96
N TRP A 8 4.01 -8.50 -1.40
CA TRP A 8 4.33 -7.17 -1.94
C TRP A 8 5.23 -6.33 -1.04
N ASP A 9 5.56 -6.86 0.15
CA ASP A 9 6.31 -6.13 1.18
C ASP A 9 5.54 -4.88 1.68
N PHE A 10 4.25 -5.07 1.97
CA PHE A 10 3.32 -4.03 2.42
C PHE A 10 3.23 -3.89 3.94
N ASP A 11 4.29 -4.15 4.63
CA ASP A 11 4.35 -4.15 6.09
C ASP A 11 4.26 -2.75 6.72
N VAL A 12 4.11 -2.75 8.03
CA VAL A 12 4.18 -1.56 8.89
C VAL A 12 5.62 -1.40 9.35
N VAL A 13 6.39 -0.55 8.69
CA VAL A 13 7.85 -0.42 8.92
C VAL A 13 8.23 0.61 9.96
N GLY A 14 7.41 1.63 10.17
CA GLY A 14 7.69 2.70 11.12
C GLY A 14 7.14 2.42 12.51
N PRO A 15 7.76 2.95 13.57
CA PRO A 15 7.22 2.85 14.93
C PRO A 15 5.86 3.54 15.03
N PRO A 16 4.92 2.99 15.81
CA PRO A 16 3.65 3.64 16.06
C PRO A 16 3.85 4.90 16.92
N VAL A 17 2.99 5.88 16.70
CA VAL A 17 3.01 7.15 17.43
C VAL A 17 1.74 7.29 18.26
N ILE A 18 1.91 7.75 19.50
CA ILE A 18 0.78 8.04 20.39
C ILE A 18 0.48 9.53 20.35
N PHE A 19 -0.77 9.90 20.08
CA PHE A 19 -1.21 11.29 20.10
C PHE A 19 -2.68 11.42 20.48
N ASP A 20 -3.09 12.64 20.85
CA ASP A 20 -4.47 12.92 21.24
C ASP A 20 -5.26 13.41 20.02
N LEU A 21 -6.22 12.60 19.58
CA LEU A 21 -7.10 12.92 18.47
C LEU A 21 -8.39 13.57 18.99
N LYS A 22 -8.70 14.75 18.48
CA LYS A 22 -9.94 15.44 18.83
C LYS A 22 -11.09 15.03 17.90
N ILE A 23 -12.10 14.34 18.44
CA ILE A 23 -13.28 13.90 17.70
C ILE A 23 -14.52 14.42 18.45
N LYS A 24 -15.41 15.16 17.78
CA LYS A 24 -16.66 15.69 18.37
C LYS A 24 -16.41 16.34 19.75
N ASN A 25 -15.41 17.20 19.81
CA ASN A 25 -14.98 17.92 21.04
C ASN A 25 -14.46 17.02 22.19
N LYS A 26 -14.19 15.73 21.96
CA LYS A 26 -13.55 14.84 22.93
C LYS A 26 -12.12 14.54 22.48
N ASN A 27 -11.18 14.65 23.41
CA ASN A 27 -9.82 14.19 23.19
C ASN A 27 -9.75 12.70 23.49
N ILE A 28 -9.29 11.92 22.51
CA ILE A 28 -9.11 10.48 22.64
C ILE A 28 -7.63 10.18 22.47
N ARG A 29 -7.03 9.53 23.47
CA ARG A 29 -5.66 9.04 23.39
C ARG A 29 -5.59 7.90 22.39
N THR A 30 -4.83 8.07 21.30
CA THR A 30 -4.76 7.13 20.19
C THR A 30 -3.34 6.66 19.94
N VAL A 31 -3.22 5.47 19.38
CA VAL A 31 -2.00 4.98 18.74
C VAL A 31 -2.22 4.92 17.24
N VAL A 32 -1.26 5.42 16.48
CA VAL A 32 -1.30 5.49 15.03
C VAL A 32 -0.12 4.76 14.44
N ALA A 33 -0.39 3.92 13.46
CA ALA A 33 0.62 3.27 12.64
C ALA A 33 0.30 3.48 11.17
N ALA A 34 1.31 3.67 10.35
CA ALA A 34 1.19 3.80 8.91
C ALA A 34 1.95 2.65 8.23
N SER A 35 1.37 2.10 7.16
CA SER A 35 1.96 1.01 6.40
C SER A 35 2.38 1.45 5.00
N LYS A 36 3.20 0.66 4.33
CA LYS A 36 3.64 0.88 2.93
C LYS A 36 2.48 0.98 1.95
N THR A 37 1.31 0.41 2.26
CA THR A 37 0.08 0.61 1.48
C THR A 37 -0.48 2.04 1.55
N GLY A 38 0.07 2.90 2.40
CA GLY A 38 -0.50 4.22 2.69
C GLY A 38 -1.64 4.20 3.70
N ASN A 39 -1.97 3.05 4.24
CA ASN A 39 -3.02 2.92 5.25
C ASN A 39 -2.58 3.55 6.56
N ILE A 40 -3.48 4.32 7.16
CA ILE A 40 -3.32 4.89 8.49
C ILE A 40 -4.23 4.16 9.45
N MET A 41 -3.65 3.39 10.35
CA MET A 41 -4.38 2.63 11.36
C MET A 41 -4.40 3.40 12.67
N ILE A 42 -5.59 3.74 13.16
CA ILE A 42 -5.78 4.54 14.37
C ILE A 42 -6.63 3.77 15.37
N PHE A 43 -6.05 3.50 16.54
CA PHE A 43 -6.72 2.76 17.60
C PHE A 43 -6.75 3.55 18.91
N ASN A 44 -7.79 3.32 19.68
CA ASN A 44 -7.87 3.85 21.05
C ASN A 44 -6.89 3.09 21.97
N VAL A 45 -5.99 3.81 22.62
CA VAL A 45 -4.98 3.21 23.51
C VAL A 45 -5.58 2.42 24.68
N ARG A 46 -6.78 2.82 25.16
CA ARG A 46 -7.38 2.20 26.34
C ARG A 46 -7.96 0.81 26.09
N ASN A 47 -8.49 0.58 24.87
CA ASN A 47 -9.25 -0.64 24.59
C ASN A 47 -8.87 -1.34 23.27
N GLY A 48 -7.89 -0.80 22.54
CA GLY A 48 -7.41 -1.35 21.28
C GLY A 48 -8.42 -1.31 20.11
N LYS A 49 -9.59 -0.68 20.30
CA LYS A 49 -10.59 -0.62 19.23
C LYS A 49 -10.23 0.44 18.19
N PRO A 50 -10.52 0.20 16.89
CA PRO A 50 -10.38 1.22 15.86
C PRO A 50 -11.19 2.47 16.21
N ILE A 51 -10.65 3.64 15.86
CA ILE A 51 -11.33 4.92 16.06
C ILE A 51 -12.48 5.09 15.07
N PHE A 52 -12.30 4.60 13.83
CA PHE A 52 -13.32 4.70 12.79
C PHE A 52 -14.01 3.36 12.61
N GLU A 53 -15.33 3.36 12.66
CA GLU A 53 -16.16 2.22 12.26
C GLU A 53 -16.06 2.02 10.75
N ASN A 54 -16.16 0.77 10.28
CA ASN A 54 -16.07 0.42 8.85
C ASN A 54 -14.83 1.06 8.17
N PHE A 55 -13.69 0.96 8.84
CA PHE A 55 -12.46 1.60 8.37
C PHE A 55 -11.84 0.88 7.15
N TYR A 56 -12.27 -0.35 6.85
CA TYR A 56 -11.90 -1.07 5.63
C TYR A 56 -13.06 -1.91 5.10
N LYS A 57 -12.95 -2.36 3.85
CA LYS A 57 -13.74 -3.44 3.24
C LYS A 57 -12.81 -4.52 2.71
N ASN A 58 -13.30 -5.75 2.64
CA ASN A 58 -12.57 -6.82 1.96
C ASN A 58 -12.80 -6.70 0.44
N ILE A 59 -11.72 -6.89 -0.32
CA ILE A 59 -11.73 -7.02 -1.77
C ILE A 59 -11.16 -8.38 -2.16
N GLU A 60 -11.68 -8.99 -3.20
CA GLU A 60 -11.11 -10.21 -3.75
C GLU A 60 -9.78 -9.93 -4.43
N VAL A 61 -8.88 -10.88 -4.35
CA VAL A 61 -7.53 -10.83 -4.90
C VAL A 61 -7.37 -11.97 -5.90
N PRO A 62 -6.73 -11.73 -7.05
CA PRO A 62 -6.44 -12.79 -8.00
C PRO A 62 -5.53 -13.87 -7.39
N ASP A 63 -5.73 -15.12 -7.79
CA ASP A 63 -4.83 -16.20 -7.46
C ASP A 63 -3.47 -16.03 -8.16
N SER A 64 -2.42 -16.50 -7.52
CA SER A 64 -1.08 -16.55 -8.12
C SER A 64 -1.01 -17.69 -9.14
N ASP A 65 -0.30 -17.49 -10.25
CA ASP A 65 0.07 -18.55 -11.20
C ASP A 65 1.38 -19.27 -10.81
N LEU A 66 1.98 -18.87 -9.70
CA LEU A 66 3.19 -19.49 -9.17
C LEU A 66 2.85 -20.73 -8.37
N LYS A 67 3.56 -21.84 -8.63
CA LYS A 67 3.44 -23.07 -7.83
C LYS A 67 3.88 -22.82 -6.39
N ASN A 68 3.09 -23.30 -5.44
CA ASN A 68 3.36 -23.18 -3.99
C ASN A 68 3.37 -21.75 -3.44
N VAL A 69 2.79 -20.80 -4.15
CA VAL A 69 2.55 -19.46 -3.65
C VAL A 69 1.06 -19.31 -3.38
N GLU A 70 0.70 -19.21 -2.11
CA GLU A 70 -0.67 -18.97 -1.69
C GLU A 70 -0.95 -17.48 -1.64
N THR A 71 -2.07 -17.08 -2.23
CA THR A 71 -2.64 -15.74 -2.06
C THR A 71 -3.81 -15.83 -1.08
N SER A 72 -3.96 -14.82 -0.26
CA SER A 72 -5.20 -14.70 0.51
C SER A 72 -6.33 -14.30 -0.43
N LYS A 73 -7.44 -15.04 -0.39
CA LYS A 73 -8.63 -14.73 -1.21
C LYS A 73 -9.12 -13.28 -1.06
N TYR A 74 -8.91 -12.70 0.11
CA TYR A 74 -9.34 -11.35 0.41
C TYR A 74 -8.20 -10.52 1.00
N GLN A 75 -8.16 -9.26 0.59
CA GLN A 75 -7.32 -8.22 1.19
C GLN A 75 -8.18 -7.06 1.66
N LYS A 76 -7.63 -6.26 2.57
CA LYS A 76 -8.31 -5.08 3.11
C LYS A 76 -8.06 -3.87 2.23
N LEU A 77 -9.11 -3.24 1.76
CA LEU A 77 -9.06 -1.91 1.16
C LEU A 77 -9.53 -0.90 2.21
N PHE A 78 -8.62 -0.08 2.71
CA PHE A 78 -8.93 0.91 3.73
C PHE A 78 -9.76 2.06 3.16
N LEU A 79 -10.69 2.55 3.96
CA LEU A 79 -11.65 3.58 3.59
C LEU A 79 -11.56 4.80 4.51
N ARG A 80 -11.16 4.59 5.76
CA ARG A 80 -11.10 5.64 6.79
C ARG A 80 -9.96 5.41 7.79
N PRO A 81 -8.99 6.30 7.89
CA PRO A 81 -8.74 7.40 6.95
C PRO A 81 -8.50 6.88 5.53
N VAL A 82 -8.71 7.75 4.55
CA VAL A 82 -8.33 7.41 3.16
C VAL A 82 -6.81 7.19 3.13
N PRO A 83 -6.31 6.16 2.43
CA PRO A 83 -4.88 5.95 2.27
C PRO A 83 -4.17 7.21 1.78
N ILE A 84 -3.01 7.50 2.34
CA ILE A 84 -2.24 8.72 2.04
C ILE A 84 -1.29 8.58 0.86
N SER A 85 -1.15 7.36 0.33
CA SER A 85 -0.40 7.07 -0.89
C SER A 85 -1.20 6.13 -1.79
N LYS A 86 -0.75 5.97 -3.02
CA LYS A 86 -1.38 5.09 -4.01
C LYS A 86 -1.20 3.62 -3.62
N THR A 87 -2.26 2.84 -3.78
CA THR A 87 -2.29 1.40 -3.52
C THR A 87 -2.19 0.55 -4.79
N TYR A 88 -2.42 1.17 -5.96
CA TYR A 88 -2.27 0.52 -7.26
C TYR A 88 -1.92 1.55 -8.34
N PHE A 89 -1.30 1.08 -9.43
CA PHE A 89 -0.96 1.88 -10.60
C PHE A 89 -2.13 1.87 -11.60
N ASP A 90 -2.62 3.06 -11.96
CA ASP A 90 -3.59 3.26 -13.04
C ASP A 90 -2.87 3.80 -14.28
N PRO A 91 -2.68 3.00 -15.35
CA PRO A 91 -1.92 3.44 -16.52
C PRO A 91 -2.52 4.64 -17.25
N LYS A 92 -3.81 4.93 -17.03
CA LYS A 92 -4.47 6.11 -17.62
C LYS A 92 -4.14 7.40 -16.88
N LYS A 93 -3.74 7.33 -15.60
CA LYS A 93 -3.50 8.49 -14.74
C LYS A 93 -2.04 8.62 -14.32
N ASP A 94 -1.36 7.49 -14.13
CA ASP A 94 -0.07 7.41 -13.47
C ASP A 94 1.08 7.21 -14.46
N LEU A 95 0.77 6.95 -15.74
CA LEU A 95 1.80 6.83 -16.76
C LEU A 95 2.38 8.22 -17.05
N PHE A 96 3.66 8.38 -16.72
CA PHE A 96 4.36 9.64 -16.94
C PHE A 96 4.47 9.96 -18.43
N TYR A 97 4.15 11.19 -18.79
CA TYR A 97 4.32 11.72 -20.14
C TYR A 97 5.46 12.76 -20.12
N HIS A 98 6.55 12.46 -20.80
CA HIS A 98 7.63 13.41 -21.06
C HIS A 98 7.61 13.87 -22.52
N ASN A 99 7.58 12.92 -23.45
CA ASN A 99 7.41 13.14 -24.88
C ASN A 99 6.72 11.90 -25.50
N SER A 100 6.32 11.99 -26.77
CA SER A 100 5.61 10.92 -27.47
C SER A 100 6.40 9.62 -27.54
N GLU A 101 7.70 9.69 -27.87
CA GLU A 101 8.54 8.51 -28.01
C GLU A 101 8.67 7.72 -26.69
N GLN A 102 8.97 8.40 -25.62
CA GLN A 102 9.09 7.76 -24.30
C GLN A 102 7.74 7.25 -23.80
N HIS A 103 6.65 7.97 -24.07
CA HIS A 103 5.32 7.54 -23.70
C HIS A 103 4.91 6.25 -24.44
N ASP A 104 5.18 6.17 -25.75
CA ASP A 104 4.89 4.98 -26.54
C ASP A 104 5.79 3.81 -26.15
N TYR A 105 7.05 4.06 -25.81
CA TYR A 105 7.93 3.05 -25.22
C TYR A 105 7.39 2.51 -23.91
N LEU A 106 6.92 3.35 -22.99
CA LEU A 106 6.32 2.91 -21.74
C LEU A 106 5.04 2.09 -21.98
N LYS A 107 4.16 2.55 -22.88
CA LYS A 107 2.97 1.77 -23.27
C LYS A 107 3.34 0.40 -23.83
N PHE A 108 4.37 0.35 -24.67
CA PHE A 108 4.88 -0.91 -25.21
C PHE A 108 5.40 -1.84 -24.09
N LYS A 109 6.14 -1.31 -23.13
CA LYS A 109 6.64 -2.09 -21.99
C LYS A 109 5.51 -2.63 -21.10
N LEU A 110 4.44 -1.85 -20.95
CA LEU A 110 3.31 -2.20 -20.11
C LEU A 110 2.23 -3.05 -20.79
N ARG A 111 2.42 -3.43 -22.07
CA ARG A 111 1.40 -4.17 -22.88
C ARG A 111 1.00 -5.53 -22.30
N ASN A 112 1.91 -6.19 -21.57
CA ASN A 112 1.67 -7.50 -20.92
C ASN A 112 1.58 -7.38 -19.41
N THR A 113 1.12 -6.23 -18.92
CA THR A 113 1.12 -5.92 -17.49
C THR A 113 -0.29 -5.99 -16.93
N LYS A 114 -0.44 -6.64 -15.78
CA LYS A 114 -1.66 -6.60 -14.97
C LYS A 114 -1.60 -5.42 -14.01
N PHE A 115 -2.72 -4.74 -13.88
CA PHE A 115 -2.91 -3.60 -13.01
C PHE A 115 -4.02 -3.86 -12.01
N GLY A 116 -4.00 -3.16 -10.90
CA GLY A 116 -5.02 -3.24 -9.87
C GLY A 116 -4.44 -3.47 -8.47
N ASN A 117 -5.34 -3.49 -7.50
CA ASN A 117 -4.94 -3.74 -6.12
C ASN A 117 -4.46 -5.19 -5.96
N TYR A 118 -3.36 -5.37 -5.25
CA TYR A 118 -2.86 -6.67 -4.81
C TYR A 118 -2.68 -7.69 -5.95
N GLN A 119 -2.17 -7.24 -7.10
CA GLN A 119 -1.81 -8.17 -8.17
C GLN A 119 -0.62 -9.03 -7.73
N PRO A 120 -0.74 -10.36 -7.64
CA PRO A 120 0.37 -11.20 -7.23
C PRO A 120 1.45 -11.23 -8.33
N PRO A 121 2.74 -11.39 -7.95
CA PRO A 121 3.79 -11.67 -8.92
C PRO A 121 3.44 -12.88 -9.79
N SER A 122 3.76 -12.82 -11.08
CA SER A 122 3.31 -13.77 -12.10
C SER A 122 4.44 -14.13 -13.06
N LEU A 123 4.46 -15.37 -13.53
CA LEU A 123 5.34 -15.79 -14.63
C LEU A 123 4.76 -15.44 -16.01
N ASN A 124 3.44 -15.31 -16.08
CA ASN A 124 2.75 -15.08 -17.34
C ASN A 124 2.56 -13.60 -17.67
N ASN A 125 2.57 -12.74 -16.65
CA ASN A 125 2.35 -11.31 -16.82
C ASN A 125 3.30 -10.50 -15.93
N ASP A 126 3.66 -9.33 -16.41
CA ASP A 126 4.27 -8.31 -15.57
C ASP A 126 3.24 -7.71 -14.63
N ILE A 127 3.68 -7.15 -13.51
CA ILE A 127 2.85 -6.35 -12.62
C ILE A 127 3.50 -5.00 -12.32
N VAL A 128 2.70 -4.00 -12.02
CA VAL A 128 3.18 -2.73 -11.44
C VAL A 128 2.54 -2.54 -10.08
N THR A 129 3.35 -2.27 -9.10
CA THR A 129 2.95 -2.04 -7.72
C THR A 129 3.71 -0.86 -7.11
N PHE A 130 3.13 -0.21 -6.10
CA PHE A 130 3.81 0.80 -5.28
C PHE A 130 4.46 0.22 -4.01
N GLY A 131 4.45 -1.10 -3.80
CA GLY A 131 4.96 -1.80 -2.63
C GLY A 131 6.41 -1.48 -2.28
N LEU A 132 7.23 -2.43 -2.07
CA LEU A 132 8.68 -2.42 -1.75
C LEU A 132 9.20 -1.14 -1.04
N HIS A 133 9.26 0.00 -1.71
CA HIS A 133 9.68 1.30 -1.17
C HIS A 133 8.56 2.35 -1.22
N GLY A 134 7.30 1.93 -1.37
CA GLY A 134 6.15 2.82 -1.48
C GLY A 134 5.54 3.20 -0.13
N GLY A 135 4.63 4.17 -0.17
CA GLY A 135 3.90 4.63 0.99
C GLY A 135 4.76 5.22 2.11
N PRO A 136 4.25 5.25 3.33
CA PRO A 136 5.02 5.46 4.54
C PRO A 136 6.13 4.43 4.68
N SER A 137 7.36 4.90 4.92
CA SER A 137 8.54 4.06 4.97
C SER A 137 9.27 4.20 6.30
N TRP A 138 10.50 3.68 6.39
CA TRP A 138 11.33 3.54 7.58
C TRP A 138 11.43 4.75 8.53
N PRO A 139 11.40 6.03 8.06
CA PRO A 139 11.45 7.16 8.97
C PRO A 139 10.27 7.23 9.95
N GLY A 140 9.17 6.52 9.65
CA GLY A 140 7.97 6.50 10.47
C GLY A 140 7.22 7.83 10.43
N SER A 141 6.53 8.11 11.53
CA SER A 141 5.71 9.31 11.68
C SER A 141 6.24 10.20 12.80
N SER A 142 6.06 11.50 12.68
CA SER A 142 6.46 12.49 13.68
C SER A 142 5.28 13.36 14.10
N LEU A 143 5.31 13.86 15.34
CA LEU A 143 4.33 14.81 15.85
C LEU A 143 4.94 16.21 15.93
N THR A 144 4.18 17.20 15.52
CA THR A 144 4.50 18.60 15.79
C THR A 144 4.07 18.99 17.22
N ASN A 145 4.59 20.11 17.70
CA ASN A 145 4.15 20.72 18.95
C ASN A 145 2.67 21.18 18.94
N LYS A 146 2.08 21.28 17.75
CA LYS A 146 0.65 21.58 17.55
C LYS A 146 -0.21 20.33 17.42
N ASN A 147 0.32 19.16 17.77
CA ASN A 147 -0.36 17.86 17.69
C ASN A 147 -0.80 17.48 16.26
N ASN A 148 -0.03 17.88 15.24
CA ASN A 148 -0.22 17.42 13.88
C ASN A 148 0.70 16.23 13.60
N LEU A 149 0.16 15.21 12.96
CA LEU A 149 0.93 14.05 12.51
C LEU A 149 1.58 14.35 11.15
N ILE A 150 2.88 14.17 11.05
CA ILE A 150 3.64 14.27 9.81
C ILE A 150 4.07 12.86 9.41
N ILE A 151 3.77 12.47 8.19
CA ILE A 151 4.13 11.18 7.61
C ILE A 151 4.83 11.44 6.28
N SER A 152 6.04 10.92 6.12
CA SER A 152 6.76 10.93 4.85
C SER A 152 6.28 9.76 3.99
N ILE A 153 6.00 10.02 2.71
CA ILE A 153 5.56 9.00 1.76
C ILE A 153 6.40 8.99 0.50
N ASN A 154 6.49 7.82 -0.13
CA ASN A 154 7.02 7.60 -1.47
C ASN A 154 5.93 7.03 -2.37
N GLU A 155 5.94 7.42 -3.64
CA GLU A 155 5.05 6.87 -4.67
C GLU A 155 5.87 6.45 -5.90
N TYR A 156 6.85 5.56 -5.70
CA TYR A 156 7.63 4.98 -6.79
C TYR A 156 6.96 3.68 -7.28
N PRO A 157 6.45 3.64 -8.52
CA PRO A 157 5.94 2.39 -9.07
C PRO A 157 7.09 1.44 -9.41
N TRP A 158 6.94 0.20 -9.02
CA TRP A 158 7.84 -0.89 -9.33
C TRP A 158 7.25 -1.75 -10.45
N PHE A 159 8.02 -1.92 -11.51
CA PHE A 159 7.73 -2.86 -12.57
C PHE A 159 8.37 -4.20 -12.20
N ILE A 160 7.58 -5.23 -12.01
CA ILE A 160 8.03 -6.56 -11.59
C ILE A 160 7.79 -7.55 -12.73
N ARG A 161 8.87 -8.19 -13.17
CA ARG A 161 8.87 -9.28 -14.12
C ARG A 161 9.62 -10.45 -13.53
N LEU A 162 9.01 -11.64 -13.52
CA LEU A 162 9.64 -12.85 -13.03
C LEU A 162 10.26 -13.65 -14.19
N TYR A 163 11.35 -14.32 -13.91
CA TYR A 163 12.04 -15.23 -14.82
C TYR A 163 12.32 -16.54 -14.10
N TYR A 164 12.28 -17.63 -14.84
CA TYR A 164 12.86 -18.86 -14.36
C TYR A 164 14.38 -18.67 -14.23
N ARG A 165 14.93 -19.10 -13.11
CA ARG A 165 16.37 -19.22 -12.99
C ARG A 165 16.76 -20.55 -13.61
N ASP A 166 17.53 -20.52 -14.69
CA ASP A 166 18.15 -21.73 -15.23
C ASP A 166 19.02 -22.36 -14.12
N LYS A 167 18.92 -23.67 -14.00
CA LYS A 167 19.80 -24.39 -13.06
C LYS A 167 21.24 -24.23 -13.58
N ILE A 168 22.04 -23.52 -12.79
CA ILE A 168 23.49 -23.45 -12.98
C ILE A 168 24.07 -24.81 -12.65
#